data_e5456de0f156698b9559a195fd45f125
#
_entry.id   e5456de0f156698b9559a195fd45f125
#
_cell.length_a   1.000
_cell.length_b   1.000
_cell.length_c   1.000
_cell.angle_alpha   90.00
_cell.angle_beta   90.00
_cell.angle_gamma   90.00
#
_symmetry.space_group_name_H-M   'P 1'
#
loop_
_entity.id
_entity.type
_entity.pdbx_description
1 polymer ?
#
loop_
_entity_poly.entity_id
_entity_poly.type
_entity_poly.pdbx_seq_one_letter_code
_entity_poly.pdbx_strand_id
1 'polypeptide(L)'
;MPTRYTSSADTHAMVARIAPSILELLNDGIPRNKRAIIAALAERHAKDEVMRTLMRLAVTGQLVDIDRRYTLAPTTETQQG
;
A
#
# COMPACT_ATOMS: atom_id res chain seq x y z
N MET A 1 5.98 -0.46 -29.97
CA MET A 1 5.86 -0.58 -29.41
C MET A 1 5.74 -0.77 -28.44
N PRO A 2 5.72 -0.95 -28.09
CA PRO A 2 5.50 -1.33 -27.32
C PRO A 2 5.41 -1.07 -26.30
N THR A 3 5.17 -0.99 -25.77
CA THR A 3 4.97 -0.73 -24.93
C THR A 3 4.57 -1.23 -24.00
N ARG A 4 4.68 -1.93 -23.93
CA ARG A 4 4.34 -2.59 -23.20
C ARG A 4 4.65 -2.38 -21.96
N TYR A 5 5.25 -1.87 -21.59
CA TYR A 5 5.54 -1.83 -20.45
C TYR A 5 4.79 -0.97 -19.82
N THR A 6 4.20 -1.49 -19.02
CA THR A 6 3.60 -0.82 -18.29
C THR A 6 4.37 -0.18 -17.59
N SER A 7 4.34 0.62 -17.67
CA SER A 7 5.19 1.37 -17.26
C SER A 7 5.13 1.75 -15.87
N SER A 8 6.15 2.44 -15.42
CA SER A 8 6.16 2.99 -14.14
C SER A 8 5.02 3.93 -13.95
N ALA A 9 4.62 4.60 -15.01
CA ALA A 9 3.52 5.54 -14.93
C ALA A 9 2.22 4.84 -14.56
N ASP A 10 1.97 3.67 -15.12
CA ASP A 10 0.77 2.93 -14.80
C ASP A 10 0.80 2.44 -13.38
N THR A 11 1.95 1.98 -12.92
CA THR A 11 2.10 1.51 -11.56
C THR A 11 1.91 2.68 -10.61
N HIS A 12 2.50 3.81 -10.95
CA HIS A 12 2.41 4.97 -10.12
C HIS A 12 0.97 5.45 -9.99
N ALA A 13 0.22 5.44 -11.08
CA ALA A 13 -1.17 5.85 -11.05
C ALA A 13 -1.99 4.88 -10.21
N MET A 14 -1.71 3.60 -10.30
CA MET A 14 -2.42 2.61 -9.53
C MET A 14 -2.16 2.82 -8.05
N VAL A 15 -0.91 3.01 -7.69
CA VAL A 15 -0.53 3.21 -6.30
C VAL A 15 -1.17 4.51 -5.78
N ALA A 16 -1.13 5.56 -6.58
CA ALA A 16 -1.70 6.84 -6.16
C ALA A 16 -3.20 6.73 -5.92
N ARG A 17 -3.86 5.85 -6.68
CA ARG A 17 -5.29 5.69 -6.53
C ARG A 17 -5.66 4.84 -5.33
N ILE A 18 -4.89 3.83 -5.05
CA ILE A 18 -5.22 2.85 -4.02
C ILE A 18 -4.58 3.15 -2.67
N ALA A 19 -3.39 3.71 -2.69
CA ALA A 19 -2.67 3.97 -1.43
C ALA A 19 -3.48 4.76 -0.41
N PRO A 20 -4.20 5.80 -0.78
CA PRO A 20 -4.96 6.54 0.22
C PRO A 20 -5.96 5.67 0.96
N SER A 21 -6.58 4.71 0.27
CA SER A 21 -7.53 3.82 0.89
C SER A 21 -6.85 2.90 1.88
N ILE A 22 -5.67 2.41 1.54
CA ILE A 22 -4.94 1.54 2.44
C ILE A 22 -4.45 2.32 3.66
N LEU A 23 -3.92 3.51 3.43
CA LEU A 23 -3.39 4.30 4.54
C LEU A 23 -4.51 4.73 5.49
N GLU A 24 -5.66 5.03 4.93
CA GLU A 24 -6.78 5.40 5.74
C GLU A 24 -7.27 4.21 6.57
N LEU A 25 -7.31 3.04 5.97
CA LEU A 25 -7.72 1.83 6.67
C LEU A 25 -6.81 1.54 7.84
N LEU A 26 -5.53 1.76 7.67
CA LEU A 26 -4.56 1.45 8.71
C LEU A 26 -4.31 2.62 9.68
N ASN A 27 -5.00 3.72 9.45
CA ASN A 27 -4.79 4.90 10.27
C ASN A 27 -5.27 4.72 11.71
N ASP A 28 -6.02 3.68 11.99
CA ASP A 28 -6.46 3.41 13.34
C ASP A 28 -5.36 2.77 14.18
N GLY A 29 -4.23 2.48 13.59
CA GLY A 29 -3.10 1.91 14.33
C GLY A 29 -3.18 0.42 14.54
N ILE A 30 -4.20 -0.24 13.99
CA ILE A 30 -4.34 -1.67 14.17
C ILE A 30 -3.67 -2.41 13.03
N PRO A 31 -2.68 -3.24 13.29
CA PRO A 31 -2.02 -3.98 12.23
C PRO A 31 -3.00 -4.96 11.58
N ARG A 32 -2.93 -5.08 10.26
CA ARG A 32 -3.80 -6.01 9.55
C ARG A 32 -2.99 -6.78 8.54
N ASN A 33 -3.33 -8.04 8.36
CA ASN A 33 -2.59 -8.84 7.38
C ASN A 33 -3.10 -8.52 5.99
N LYS A 34 -2.36 -8.98 5.01
CA LYS A 34 -2.67 -8.72 3.61
C LYS A 34 -4.10 -9.13 3.28
N ARG A 35 -4.51 -10.29 3.75
CA ARG A 35 -5.82 -10.81 3.42
C ARG A 35 -6.92 -9.90 3.97
N ALA A 36 -6.76 -9.39 5.18
CA ALA A 36 -7.74 -8.52 5.76
C ALA A 36 -7.84 -7.20 5.00
N ILE A 37 -6.70 -6.68 4.54
CA ILE A 37 -6.69 -5.43 3.80
C ILE A 37 -7.37 -5.62 2.45
N ILE A 38 -7.07 -6.72 1.78
CA ILE A 38 -7.68 -7.01 0.50
C ILE A 38 -9.19 -7.13 0.65
N ALA A 39 -9.64 -7.82 1.71
CA ALA A 39 -11.04 -8.00 1.92
C ALA A 39 -11.74 -6.66 2.23
N ALA A 40 -11.09 -5.82 2.99
CA ALA A 40 -11.69 -4.54 3.34
C ALA A 40 -11.86 -3.64 2.12
N LEU A 41 -10.99 -3.78 1.13
CA LEU A 41 -11.03 -2.92 -0.05
C LEU A 41 -11.61 -3.62 -1.27
N ALA A 42 -12.12 -4.83 -1.10
CA ALA A 42 -12.56 -5.64 -2.23
C ALA A 42 -13.67 -4.99 -3.05
N GLU A 43 -14.48 -4.16 -2.46
CA GLU A 43 -15.55 -3.53 -3.19
C GLU A 43 -15.08 -2.40 -4.07
N ARG A 44 -13.91 -1.87 -3.81
CA ARG A 44 -13.43 -0.74 -4.56
C ARG A 44 -12.23 -1.05 -5.41
N HIS A 45 -11.45 -2.00 -5.03
CA HIS A 45 -10.18 -2.26 -5.71
C HIS A 45 -9.96 -3.74 -5.90
N ALA A 46 -9.36 -4.09 -7.02
CA ALA A 46 -9.08 -5.49 -7.32
C ALA A 46 -7.99 -6.01 -6.42
N LYS A 47 -8.08 -7.28 -6.09
CA LYS A 47 -7.11 -7.94 -5.22
C LYS A 47 -5.68 -7.74 -5.68
N ASP A 48 -5.41 -7.97 -6.96
CA ASP A 48 -4.06 -7.86 -7.46
C ASP A 48 -3.53 -6.46 -7.31
N GLU A 49 -4.36 -5.47 -7.53
CA GLU A 49 -3.93 -4.10 -7.43
C GLU A 49 -3.66 -3.72 -5.99
N VAL A 50 -4.48 -4.22 -5.06
CA VAL A 50 -4.25 -3.96 -3.67
C VAL A 50 -2.94 -4.59 -3.23
N MET A 51 -2.68 -5.82 -3.67
CA MET A 51 -1.45 -6.50 -3.31
C MET A 51 -0.22 -5.77 -3.81
N ARG A 52 -0.27 -5.31 -5.06
CA ARG A 52 0.87 -4.61 -5.61
C ARG A 52 1.10 -3.29 -4.90
N THR A 53 0.01 -2.62 -4.52
CA THR A 53 0.13 -1.36 -3.82
C THR A 53 0.71 -1.58 -2.42
N LEU A 54 0.31 -2.66 -1.74
CA LEU A 54 0.86 -2.97 -0.44
C LEU A 54 2.36 -3.20 -0.53
N MET A 55 2.79 -3.94 -1.55
CA MET A 55 4.19 -4.19 -1.71
C MET A 55 4.96 -2.91 -1.96
N ARG A 56 4.39 -2.05 -2.79
CA ARG A 56 5.06 -0.79 -3.09
C ARG A 56 5.17 0.10 -1.85
N LEU A 57 4.11 0.17 -1.07
CA LEU A 57 4.13 1.00 0.13
C LEU A 57 5.12 0.46 1.15
N ALA A 58 5.28 -0.85 1.20
CA ALA A 58 6.26 -1.43 2.10
C ALA A 58 7.68 -1.12 1.62
N VAL A 59 7.90 -1.20 0.31
CA VAL A 59 9.21 -0.92 -0.25
C VAL A 59 9.59 0.54 -0.04
N THR A 60 8.63 1.44 -0.17
CA THR A 60 8.93 2.86 -0.04
C THR A 60 8.94 3.31 1.42
N GLY A 61 8.63 2.41 2.34
CA GLY A 61 8.72 2.74 3.76
C GLY A 61 7.49 3.38 4.36
N GLN A 62 6.39 3.46 3.62
CA GLN A 62 5.17 4.03 4.18
C GLN A 62 4.42 3.02 5.02
N LEU A 63 4.64 1.74 4.79
CA LEU A 63 4.07 0.70 5.61
C LEU A 63 5.20 -0.19 6.13
N VAL A 64 4.96 -0.79 7.27
CA VAL A 64 5.91 -1.72 7.84
C VAL A 64 5.22 -3.07 7.92
N ASP A 65 5.92 -4.12 7.52
CA ASP A 65 5.39 -5.47 7.57
C ASP A 65 6.02 -6.14 8.78
N ILE A 66 5.27 -6.34 9.84
CA ILE A 66 5.78 -6.98 11.03
C ILE A 66 4.90 -8.18 11.32
N ASP A 67 5.52 -9.34 11.38
CA ASP A 67 4.79 -10.56 11.68
C ASP A 67 3.65 -10.78 10.73
N ARG A 68 3.89 -10.48 9.46
CA ARG A 68 2.93 -10.66 8.38
C ARG A 68 1.72 -9.75 8.49
N ARG A 69 1.85 -8.68 9.26
CA ARG A 69 0.81 -7.69 9.34
C ARG A 69 1.38 -6.35 8.96
N TYR A 70 0.56 -5.57 8.29
CA TYR A 70 1.00 -4.26 7.84
C TYR A 70 0.45 -3.19 8.78
N THR A 71 1.26 -2.21 9.04
CA THR A 71 0.82 -1.06 9.82
C THR A 71 1.51 0.15 9.23
N LEU A 72 1.04 1.34 9.57
CA LEU A 72 1.68 2.55 9.08
C LEU A 72 3.05 2.66 9.72
N ALA A 73 3.99 3.10 8.92
CA ALA A 73 5.32 3.30 9.45
C ALA A 73 5.29 4.46 10.43
N PRO A 74 6.09 4.41 11.47
CA PRO A 74 6.12 5.50 12.41
C PRO A 74 6.65 6.73 11.73
N THR A 75 6.13 7.88 12.14
CA THR A 75 6.59 9.10 11.55
C THR A 75 7.88 9.40 12.16
N THR A 76 8.86 9.58 11.34
CA THR A 76 10.13 9.84 11.88
C THR A 76 10.70 11.06 11.42
N GLU A 77 9.94 11.85 10.79
CA GLU A 77 10.52 13.00 10.24
C GLU A 77 11.07 13.76 11.30
N THR A 78 10.69 13.48 12.49
CA THR A 78 11.24 14.24 13.40
C THR A 78 12.57 13.94 13.52
N GLN A 79 12.93 12.89 13.22
CA GLN A 79 14.14 12.61 13.41
C GLN A 79 14.91 13.10 12.57
N GLN A 80 14.60 13.41 11.75
CA GLN A 80 15.36 13.80 10.89
C GLN A 80 15.69 14.89 11.28
N GLY A 81 15.34 15.12 11.73
CA GLY A 81 15.86 16.30 12.04
C GLY A 81 16.66 16.33 12.36
#